data_e554635698d0a944ebd41a6a5a71a86d
#
_entry.id   e554635698d0a944ebd41a6a5a71a86d
#
_cell.length_a   1.000
_cell.length_b   1.000
_cell.length_c   1.000
_cell.angle_alpha   90.00
_cell.angle_beta   90.00
_cell.angle_gamma   90.00
#
_symmetry.space_group_name_H-M   'P 1'
#
loop_
_entity.id
_entity.type
_entity.pdbx_description
1 polymer ?
#
loop_
_entity_poly.entity_id
_entity_poly.type
_entity_poly.pdbx_seq_one_letter_code
_entity_poly.pdbx_strand_id
1 'polypeptide(L)'
;MAICREFYFPSSDGSSRIHAAEWTPESGEIIGVLQIAHGVAEYGMRYAPFAEFMTEHGFAVVANDHLGHGLSAEKDADTLYFGPRDGWKHVVDDMYALRCRTKEKYPDVPYFLMGHSMGSFLTRTYLIRYPGTVDAAIIMGTGHQSPAIVAGGRAIAKAAGKRHGFKAHSPRVEALAFGAYNKAFAPNRTEVDWLSASDNNVDAYIADPLCGQKASIGLFYEMLGGIRFISTPKNIASMNRNTPILFISGDKDPVGEMGKGVRRAYEAFCRAGVRDVELKLYKGLRHEILNEDCRAVVYNDLWSWIEKHL
;
A
#
# COMPACT_ATOMS: atom_id res chain seq x y z
N MET A 1 -20.30 -0.27 17.00
CA MET A 1 -20.26 -0.34 15.52
C MET A 1 -19.45 0.84 15.01
N ALA A 2 -18.88 0.78 13.81
CA ALA A 2 -18.19 1.91 13.19
C ALA A 2 -19.16 2.72 12.34
N ILE A 3 -19.00 4.05 12.33
CA ILE A 3 -19.67 4.93 11.35
C ILE A 3 -18.72 5.10 10.18
N CYS A 4 -19.13 4.69 8.99
CA CYS A 4 -18.36 4.92 7.76
C CYS A 4 -18.95 6.09 6.98
N ARG A 5 -18.09 7.02 6.54
CA ARG A 5 -18.43 8.17 5.71
C ARG A 5 -17.52 8.23 4.50
N GLU A 6 -18.09 8.23 3.33
CA GLU A 6 -17.36 8.41 2.06
C GLU A 6 -17.40 9.86 1.61
N PHE A 7 -16.32 10.33 1.00
CA PHE A 7 -16.19 11.69 0.48
C PHE A 7 -15.16 11.76 -0.65
N TYR A 8 -15.14 12.89 -1.35
CA TYR A 8 -14.17 13.16 -2.40
C TYR A 8 -13.36 14.42 -2.09
N PHE A 9 -12.11 14.45 -2.56
CA PHE A 9 -11.28 15.64 -2.55
C PHE A 9 -10.49 15.77 -3.87
N PRO A 10 -10.05 16.99 -4.25
CA PRO A 10 -9.27 17.20 -5.46
C PRO A 10 -7.93 16.47 -5.40
N SER A 11 -7.55 15.79 -6.49
CA SER A 11 -6.20 15.24 -6.65
C SER A 11 -5.18 16.34 -6.91
N SER A 12 -3.94 16.07 -6.51
CA SER A 12 -2.78 16.91 -6.81
C SER A 12 -2.43 16.94 -8.30
N ASP A 13 -3.03 16.07 -9.13
CA ASP A 13 -2.89 16.10 -10.59
C ASP A 13 -3.63 17.29 -11.24
N GLY A 14 -4.49 17.98 -10.47
CA GLY A 14 -5.25 19.17 -10.88
C GLY A 14 -6.47 18.85 -11.75
N SER A 15 -6.79 17.60 -12.02
CA SER A 15 -7.88 17.19 -12.91
C SER A 15 -8.82 16.13 -12.36
N SER A 16 -8.34 15.27 -11.48
CA SER A 16 -9.09 14.15 -10.92
C SER A 16 -9.63 14.44 -9.53
N ARG A 17 -10.61 13.64 -9.11
CA ARG A 17 -11.09 13.62 -7.72
C ARG A 17 -10.73 12.29 -7.09
N ILE A 18 -10.29 12.35 -5.86
CA ILE A 18 -9.90 11.20 -5.06
C ILE A 18 -11.06 10.83 -4.13
N HIS A 19 -11.56 9.62 -4.27
CA HIS A 19 -12.49 9.01 -3.34
C HIS A 19 -11.77 8.61 -2.06
N ALA A 20 -12.41 8.80 -0.92
CA ALA A 20 -11.91 8.40 0.38
C ALA A 20 -13.05 7.98 1.30
N ALA A 21 -12.73 7.11 2.25
CA ALA A 21 -13.60 6.68 3.32
C ALA A 21 -12.98 6.99 4.68
N GLU A 22 -13.82 7.36 5.63
CA GLU A 22 -13.47 7.57 7.03
C GLU A 22 -14.36 6.70 7.91
N TRP A 23 -13.75 5.89 8.76
CA TRP A 23 -14.43 5.11 9.80
C TRP A 23 -14.15 5.72 11.17
N THR A 24 -15.18 5.91 11.97
CA THR A 24 -15.08 6.44 13.34
C THR A 24 -15.91 5.60 14.30
N PRO A 25 -15.54 5.54 15.59
CA PRO A 25 -16.42 4.97 16.61
C PRO A 25 -17.76 5.74 16.66
N GLU A 26 -18.86 5.04 16.98
CA GLU A 26 -20.18 5.70 17.21
C GLU A 26 -20.16 6.69 18.37
N SER A 27 -19.31 6.43 19.35
CA SER A 27 -19.17 7.25 20.55
C SER A 27 -17.78 7.10 21.15
N GLY A 28 -17.40 8.02 22.01
CA GLY A 28 -16.10 8.03 22.65
C GLY A 28 -15.14 9.04 22.02
N GLU A 29 -14.00 9.20 22.65
CA GLU A 29 -12.92 10.08 22.22
C GLU A 29 -12.08 9.38 21.14
N ILE A 30 -11.63 10.13 20.14
CA ILE A 30 -10.65 9.64 19.17
C ILE A 30 -9.26 9.79 19.81
N ILE A 31 -8.57 8.65 19.99
CA ILE A 31 -7.23 8.62 20.61
C ILE A 31 -6.08 8.53 19.59
N GLY A 32 -6.41 8.31 18.32
CA GLY A 32 -5.43 8.24 17.25
C GLY A 32 -6.07 8.17 15.86
N VAL A 33 -5.29 8.43 14.84
CA VAL A 33 -5.70 8.27 13.44
C VAL A 33 -4.82 7.22 12.77
N LEU A 34 -5.43 6.33 12.00
CA LEU A 34 -4.74 5.41 11.10
C LEU A 34 -5.13 5.71 9.65
N GLN A 35 -4.17 6.12 8.84
CA GLN A 35 -4.36 6.23 7.39
C GLN A 35 -3.86 4.96 6.71
N ILE A 36 -4.69 4.39 5.79
CA ILE A 36 -4.39 3.17 5.06
C ILE A 36 -4.15 3.49 3.59
N ALA A 37 -3.03 3.04 3.05
CA ALA A 37 -2.69 3.06 1.63
C ALA A 37 -2.77 1.64 1.06
N HIS A 38 -3.74 1.40 0.20
CA HIS A 38 -4.04 0.09 -0.40
C HIS A 38 -3.03 -0.34 -1.48
N GLY A 39 -3.09 -1.60 -1.90
CA GLY A 39 -2.24 -2.19 -2.94
C GLY A 39 -2.70 -1.87 -4.37
N VAL A 40 -2.01 -2.46 -5.35
CA VAL A 40 -2.40 -2.34 -6.76
C VAL A 40 -3.61 -3.22 -7.05
N ALA A 41 -4.51 -2.74 -7.92
CA ALA A 41 -5.72 -3.45 -8.35
C ALA A 41 -6.63 -3.88 -7.19
N GLU A 42 -6.73 -3.01 -6.20
CA GLU A 42 -7.66 -3.05 -5.06
C GLU A 42 -8.04 -1.62 -4.67
N TYR A 43 -8.76 -1.42 -3.57
CA TYR A 43 -9.26 -0.11 -3.15
C TYR A 43 -9.47 -0.03 -1.63
N GLY A 44 -9.70 1.19 -1.12
CA GLY A 44 -9.72 1.48 0.31
C GLY A 44 -10.77 0.73 1.12
N MET A 45 -11.97 0.52 0.59
CA MET A 45 -13.07 -0.16 1.32
C MET A 45 -12.80 -1.64 1.63
N ARG A 46 -11.84 -2.28 0.98
CA ARG A 46 -11.42 -3.65 1.34
C ARG A 46 -10.84 -3.76 2.74
N TYR A 47 -10.42 -2.64 3.31
CA TYR A 47 -9.86 -2.56 4.66
C TYR A 47 -10.92 -2.30 5.73
N ALA A 48 -12.22 -2.23 5.37
CA ALA A 48 -13.31 -1.99 6.32
C ALA A 48 -13.29 -2.92 7.55
N PRO A 49 -13.06 -4.24 7.44
CA PRO A 49 -13.00 -5.09 8.62
C PRO A 49 -11.88 -4.74 9.61
N PHE A 50 -10.71 -4.31 9.10
CA PHE A 50 -9.61 -3.84 9.93
C PHE A 50 -9.89 -2.43 10.47
N ALA A 51 -10.49 -1.56 9.68
CA ALA A 51 -10.90 -0.23 10.12
C ALA A 51 -11.93 -0.32 11.26
N GLU A 52 -12.93 -1.20 11.16
CA GLU A 52 -13.91 -1.46 12.22
C GLU A 52 -13.22 -1.91 13.51
N PHE A 53 -12.31 -2.88 13.43
CA PHE A 53 -11.51 -3.31 14.58
C PHE A 53 -10.74 -2.14 15.22
N MET A 54 -10.14 -1.27 14.43
CA MET A 54 -9.42 -0.10 14.96
C MET A 54 -10.35 0.94 15.58
N THR A 55 -11.59 1.09 15.07
CA THR A 55 -12.57 1.98 15.69
C THR A 55 -13.04 1.48 17.06
N GLU A 56 -13.10 0.17 17.28
CA GLU A 56 -13.37 -0.41 18.61
C GLU A 56 -12.30 -0.05 19.65
N HIS A 57 -11.10 0.30 19.17
CA HIS A 57 -9.98 0.76 19.99
C HIS A 57 -9.85 2.31 20.03
N GLY A 58 -10.88 3.04 19.60
CA GLY A 58 -10.91 4.52 19.67
C GLY A 58 -10.16 5.21 18.52
N PHE A 59 -9.80 4.53 17.44
CA PHE A 59 -9.17 5.16 16.29
C PHE A 59 -10.17 5.69 15.27
N ALA A 60 -9.86 6.85 14.69
CA ALA A 60 -10.40 7.19 13.38
C ALA A 60 -9.51 6.54 12.31
N VAL A 61 -10.11 5.87 11.33
CA VAL A 61 -9.40 5.25 10.22
C VAL A 61 -9.79 5.96 8.93
N VAL A 62 -8.81 6.28 8.08
CA VAL A 62 -9.06 6.89 6.77
C VAL A 62 -8.31 6.11 5.69
N ALA A 63 -8.95 5.93 4.54
CA ALA A 63 -8.33 5.37 3.36
C ALA A 63 -8.83 6.11 2.13
N ASN A 64 -7.94 6.41 1.18
CA ASN A 64 -8.35 6.89 -0.13
C ASN A 64 -8.13 5.80 -1.17
N ASP A 65 -8.98 5.77 -2.19
CA ASP A 65 -8.69 5.06 -3.42
C ASP A 65 -7.61 5.84 -4.17
N HIS A 66 -6.47 5.20 -4.45
CA HIS A 66 -5.39 5.86 -5.17
C HIS A 66 -5.83 6.29 -6.57
N LEU A 67 -5.20 7.30 -7.12
CA LEU A 67 -5.47 7.76 -8.49
C LEU A 67 -5.53 6.58 -9.46
N GLY A 68 -6.60 6.48 -10.24
CA GLY A 68 -6.85 5.37 -11.16
C GLY A 68 -7.31 4.06 -10.51
N HIS A 69 -7.61 4.03 -9.21
CA HIS A 69 -8.14 2.85 -8.50
C HIS A 69 -9.52 3.11 -7.93
N GLY A 70 -10.27 2.03 -7.70
CA GLY A 70 -11.58 2.10 -7.05
C GLY A 70 -12.48 3.17 -7.65
N LEU A 71 -13.12 3.96 -6.78
CA LEU A 71 -14.00 5.06 -7.18
C LEU A 71 -13.25 6.36 -7.57
N SER A 72 -11.92 6.40 -7.46
CA SER A 72 -11.09 7.47 -8.02
C SER A 72 -10.82 7.31 -9.52
N ALA A 73 -11.14 6.16 -10.11
CA ALA A 73 -11.13 5.94 -11.55
C ALA A 73 -12.50 6.35 -12.14
N GLU A 74 -12.67 7.61 -12.49
CA GLU A 74 -13.97 8.13 -13.00
C GLU A 74 -14.37 7.53 -14.35
N LYS A 75 -13.41 6.99 -15.12
CA LYS A 75 -13.63 6.38 -16.45
C LYS A 75 -12.85 5.08 -16.57
N ASP A 76 -13.40 4.11 -17.24
CA ASP A 76 -12.72 2.83 -17.51
C ASP A 76 -11.34 3.02 -18.15
N ALA A 77 -11.18 4.02 -19.02
CA ALA A 77 -9.91 4.33 -19.67
C ALA A 77 -8.82 4.87 -18.72
N ASP A 78 -9.18 5.26 -17.51
CA ASP A 78 -8.26 5.76 -16.48
C ASP A 78 -8.00 4.72 -15.38
N THR A 79 -8.63 3.55 -15.47
CA THR A 79 -8.44 2.45 -14.53
C THR A 79 -6.99 1.96 -14.55
N LEU A 80 -6.42 1.88 -13.37
CA LEU A 80 -5.01 1.49 -13.12
C LEU A 80 -4.01 2.30 -13.97
N TYR A 81 -4.26 3.62 -14.07
CA TYR A 81 -3.39 4.59 -14.70
C TYR A 81 -3.23 5.84 -13.83
N PHE A 82 -2.01 6.20 -13.50
CA PHE A 82 -1.71 7.34 -12.60
C PHE A 82 -1.62 8.69 -13.31
N GLY A 83 -2.04 8.77 -14.57
CA GLY A 83 -1.95 10.01 -15.33
C GLY A 83 -0.73 10.10 -16.26
N PRO A 84 -0.62 11.16 -17.06
CA PRO A 84 0.37 11.27 -18.14
C PRO A 84 1.78 11.64 -17.67
N ARG A 85 1.92 12.23 -16.47
CA ARG A 85 3.20 12.71 -15.91
C ARG A 85 3.19 12.64 -14.40
N ASP A 86 4.34 12.29 -13.81
CA ASP A 86 4.59 12.32 -12.37
C ASP A 86 3.54 11.59 -11.53
N GLY A 87 2.90 10.55 -12.09
CA GLY A 87 1.75 9.89 -11.49
C GLY A 87 2.04 9.32 -10.12
N TRP A 88 3.20 8.69 -9.92
CA TRP A 88 3.64 8.23 -8.60
C TRP A 88 3.71 9.34 -7.57
N LYS A 89 4.21 10.52 -8.01
CA LYS A 89 4.27 11.69 -7.14
C LYS A 89 2.88 12.17 -6.75
N HIS A 90 1.94 12.24 -7.70
CA HIS A 90 0.58 12.67 -7.45
C HIS A 90 -0.13 11.74 -6.46
N VAL A 91 0.01 10.43 -6.60
CA VAL A 91 -0.56 9.47 -5.63
C VAL A 91 -0.04 9.71 -4.21
N VAL A 92 1.27 9.97 -4.04
CA VAL A 92 1.86 10.26 -2.72
C VAL A 92 1.43 11.63 -2.19
N ASP A 93 1.30 12.63 -3.06
CA ASP A 93 0.85 13.97 -2.68
C ASP A 93 -0.65 13.94 -2.28
N ASP A 94 -1.47 13.09 -2.89
CA ASP A 94 -2.86 12.86 -2.52
C ASP A 94 -2.98 12.19 -1.14
N MET A 95 -2.11 11.24 -0.83
CA MET A 95 -2.02 10.68 0.54
C MET A 95 -1.68 11.78 1.56
N TYR A 96 -0.76 12.69 1.22
CA TYR A 96 -0.43 13.82 2.08
C TYR A 96 -1.59 14.81 2.22
N ALA A 97 -2.32 15.08 1.15
CA ALA A 97 -3.53 15.92 1.18
C ALA A 97 -4.60 15.32 2.10
N LEU A 98 -4.86 14.01 2.03
CA LEU A 98 -5.76 13.32 2.95
C LEU A 98 -5.27 13.46 4.40
N ARG A 99 -3.97 13.26 4.64
CA ARG A 99 -3.36 13.44 5.97
C ARG A 99 -3.60 14.85 6.51
N CYS A 100 -3.39 15.90 5.72
CA CYS A 100 -3.60 17.28 6.14
C CYS A 100 -5.06 17.52 6.54
N ARG A 101 -6.01 17.12 5.68
CA ARG A 101 -7.46 17.22 5.96
C ARG A 101 -7.87 16.49 7.24
N THR A 102 -7.34 15.29 7.45
CA THR A 102 -7.66 14.48 8.63
C THR A 102 -7.05 15.09 9.90
N LYS A 103 -5.83 15.62 9.79
CA LYS A 103 -5.16 16.28 10.94
C LYS A 103 -5.81 17.60 11.34
N GLU A 104 -6.44 18.33 10.40
CA GLU A 104 -7.29 19.48 10.71
C GLU A 104 -8.51 19.08 11.56
N LYS A 105 -9.08 17.90 11.31
CA LYS A 105 -10.22 17.37 12.07
C LYS A 105 -9.80 16.80 13.44
N TYR A 106 -8.61 16.20 13.51
CA TYR A 106 -8.07 15.55 14.70
C TYR A 106 -6.66 16.10 15.03
N PRO A 107 -6.53 17.36 15.48
CA PRO A 107 -5.24 18.05 15.59
C PRO A 107 -4.31 17.47 16.67
N ASP A 108 -4.87 16.96 17.77
CA ASP A 108 -4.12 16.67 18.99
C ASP A 108 -3.80 15.19 19.20
N VAL A 109 -4.22 14.31 18.27
CA VAL A 109 -3.98 12.87 18.39
C VAL A 109 -2.85 12.38 17.47
N PRO A 110 -2.13 11.32 17.82
CA PRO A 110 -1.09 10.75 16.98
C PRO A 110 -1.65 10.22 15.64
N TYR A 111 -0.83 10.30 14.61
CA TYR A 111 -1.18 9.93 13.25
C TYR A 111 -0.30 8.80 12.73
N PHE A 112 -0.90 7.66 12.46
CA PHE A 112 -0.26 6.47 11.94
C PHE A 112 -0.53 6.31 10.43
N LEU A 113 0.48 5.82 9.69
CA LEU A 113 0.35 5.52 8.27
C LEU A 113 0.66 4.06 8.01
N MET A 114 -0.28 3.31 7.46
CA MET A 114 -0.10 1.92 7.05
C MET A 114 -0.20 1.79 5.54
N GLY A 115 0.72 1.04 4.92
CA GLY A 115 0.61 0.72 3.49
C GLY A 115 0.82 -0.74 3.20
N HIS A 116 -0.02 -1.29 2.33
CA HIS A 116 0.04 -2.67 1.88
C HIS A 116 0.49 -2.78 0.42
N SER A 117 1.37 -3.72 0.11
CA SER A 117 1.80 -4.01 -1.27
C SER A 117 2.34 -2.75 -1.98
N MET A 118 1.74 -2.32 -3.09
CA MET A 118 2.04 -1.03 -3.72
C MET A 118 1.92 0.12 -2.71
N GLY A 119 0.89 0.11 -1.85
CA GLY A 119 0.73 1.08 -0.76
C GLY A 119 1.92 1.12 0.20
N SER A 120 2.62 -0.01 0.40
CA SER A 120 3.85 -0.04 1.19
C SER A 120 5.01 0.70 0.51
N PHE A 121 5.08 0.66 -0.82
CA PHE A 121 6.07 1.45 -1.58
C PHE A 121 5.71 2.94 -1.58
N LEU A 122 4.40 3.26 -1.66
CA LEU A 122 3.88 4.62 -1.51
C LEU A 122 4.17 5.18 -0.12
N THR A 123 3.92 4.41 0.94
CA THR A 123 4.22 4.77 2.33
C THR A 123 5.72 5.05 2.52
N ARG A 124 6.61 4.22 1.99
CA ARG A 124 8.06 4.46 2.04
C ARG A 124 8.44 5.71 1.26
N THR A 125 7.81 5.98 0.12
CA THR A 125 8.00 7.24 -0.63
C THR A 125 7.50 8.43 0.17
N TYR A 126 6.35 8.30 0.82
CA TYR A 126 5.75 9.31 1.68
C TYR A 126 6.69 9.70 2.83
N LEU A 127 7.22 8.73 3.58
CA LEU A 127 8.14 8.95 4.69
C LEU A 127 9.40 9.72 4.28
N ILE A 128 9.86 9.51 3.05
CA ILE A 128 11.03 10.21 2.47
C ILE A 128 10.68 11.64 2.05
N ARG A 129 9.49 11.84 1.45
CA ARG A 129 9.07 13.14 0.90
C ARG A 129 8.47 14.09 1.94
N TYR A 130 7.81 13.54 2.94
CA TYR A 130 7.11 14.25 4.00
C TYR A 130 7.58 13.82 5.40
N PRO A 131 8.89 13.96 5.69
CA PRO A 131 9.46 13.48 6.95
C PRO A 131 8.84 14.20 8.16
N GLY A 132 8.51 13.43 9.20
CA GLY A 132 7.99 13.96 10.46
C GLY A 132 6.52 14.39 10.43
N THR A 133 5.76 14.00 9.39
CA THR A 133 4.33 14.30 9.29
C THR A 133 3.43 13.18 9.81
N VAL A 134 3.99 12.04 10.16
CA VAL A 134 3.34 10.91 10.83
C VAL A 134 4.16 10.49 12.03
N ASP A 135 3.48 10.01 13.07
CA ASP A 135 4.10 9.64 14.34
C ASP A 135 4.69 8.22 14.27
N ALA A 136 4.07 7.32 13.52
CA ALA A 136 4.63 5.98 13.23
C ALA A 136 4.11 5.43 11.89
N ALA A 137 4.77 4.40 11.35
CA ALA A 137 4.33 3.78 10.10
C ALA A 137 4.46 2.26 10.08
N ILE A 138 3.51 1.61 9.38
CA ILE A 138 3.42 0.17 9.17
C ILE A 138 3.59 -0.12 7.68
N ILE A 139 4.58 -0.95 7.36
CA ILE A 139 4.95 -1.30 5.99
C ILE A 139 4.66 -2.79 5.80
N MET A 140 3.55 -3.10 5.15
CA MET A 140 3.00 -4.44 5.02
C MET A 140 3.15 -5.00 3.59
N GLY A 141 3.56 -6.26 3.46
CA GLY A 141 3.66 -6.94 2.17
C GLY A 141 4.62 -6.27 1.19
N THR A 142 5.72 -5.70 1.71
CA THR A 142 6.69 -4.94 0.91
C THR A 142 7.78 -5.83 0.32
N GLY A 143 8.48 -5.29 -0.68
CA GLY A 143 9.68 -5.88 -1.27
C GLY A 143 10.86 -4.90 -1.36
N HIS A 144 12.03 -5.41 -1.70
CA HIS A 144 13.21 -4.61 -1.96
C HIS A 144 14.03 -5.24 -3.09
N GLN A 145 13.88 -4.69 -4.27
CA GLN A 145 14.52 -5.19 -5.48
C GLN A 145 15.86 -4.50 -5.75
N SER A 146 16.76 -5.22 -6.44
CA SER A 146 18.04 -4.62 -6.83
C SER A 146 17.82 -3.47 -7.83
N PRO A 147 18.62 -2.38 -7.75
CA PRO A 147 18.50 -1.24 -8.66
C PRO A 147 18.61 -1.62 -10.14
N ALA A 148 19.40 -2.65 -10.47
CA ALA A 148 19.57 -3.11 -11.84
C ALA A 148 18.29 -3.77 -12.40
N ILE A 149 17.63 -4.63 -11.60
CA ILE A 149 16.36 -5.27 -11.97
C ILE A 149 15.29 -4.21 -12.20
N VAL A 150 15.17 -3.27 -11.26
CA VAL A 150 14.19 -2.16 -11.36
C VAL A 150 14.44 -1.29 -12.58
N ALA A 151 15.71 -0.94 -12.86
CA ALA A 151 16.07 -0.15 -14.04
C ALA A 151 15.75 -0.88 -15.35
N GLY A 152 16.04 -2.18 -15.43
CA GLY A 152 15.70 -3.02 -16.58
C GLY A 152 14.19 -3.10 -16.81
N GLY A 153 13.41 -3.42 -15.79
CA GLY A 153 11.95 -3.46 -15.87
C GLY A 153 11.35 -2.11 -16.30
N ARG A 154 11.86 -1.01 -15.73
CA ARG A 154 11.42 0.34 -16.09
C ARG A 154 11.74 0.71 -17.55
N ALA A 155 12.90 0.28 -18.07
CA ALA A 155 13.26 0.48 -19.47
C ALA A 155 12.34 -0.27 -20.43
N ILE A 156 11.97 -1.52 -20.07
CA ILE A 156 11.01 -2.33 -20.84
C ILE A 156 9.64 -1.66 -20.82
N ALA A 157 9.11 -1.26 -19.65
CA ALA A 157 7.83 -0.56 -19.55
C ALA A 157 7.84 0.75 -20.35
N LYS A 158 8.94 1.51 -20.31
CA LYS A 158 9.10 2.74 -21.11
C LYS A 158 9.06 2.48 -22.61
N ALA A 159 9.76 1.45 -23.09
CA ALA A 159 9.75 1.07 -24.51
C ALA A 159 8.36 0.61 -24.97
N ALA A 160 7.68 -0.20 -24.15
CA ALA A 160 6.31 -0.63 -24.42
C ALA A 160 5.34 0.56 -24.45
N GLY A 161 5.44 1.50 -23.49
CA GLY A 161 4.61 2.70 -23.43
C GLY A 161 4.81 3.64 -24.62
N LYS A 162 6.06 3.79 -25.09
CA LYS A 162 6.34 4.55 -26.32
C LYS A 162 5.76 3.90 -27.57
N ARG A 163 5.68 2.59 -27.63
CA ARG A 163 5.18 1.83 -28.79
C ARG A 163 3.66 1.71 -28.80
N HIS A 164 3.04 1.47 -27.66
CA HIS A 164 1.61 1.09 -27.54
C HIS A 164 0.77 2.16 -26.84
N GLY A 165 1.38 3.20 -26.26
CA GLY A 165 0.74 4.16 -25.36
C GLY A 165 0.83 3.73 -23.89
N PHE A 166 0.96 4.70 -22.98
CA PHE A 166 1.10 4.40 -21.55
C PHE A 166 -0.20 3.95 -20.88
N LYS A 167 -1.35 4.28 -21.45
CA LYS A 167 -2.67 3.76 -21.00
C LYS A 167 -2.94 2.31 -21.43
N ALA A 168 -2.21 1.80 -22.43
CA ALA A 168 -2.41 0.45 -22.92
C ALA A 168 -2.01 -0.61 -21.88
N HIS A 169 -2.65 -1.77 -21.93
CA HIS A 169 -2.25 -2.96 -21.19
C HIS A 169 -1.24 -3.78 -21.99
N SER A 170 -0.33 -4.43 -21.29
CA SER A 170 0.66 -5.30 -21.91
C SER A 170 0.83 -6.59 -21.11
N PRO A 171 0.35 -7.74 -21.62
CA PRO A 171 0.53 -9.03 -20.94
C PRO A 171 2.01 -9.37 -20.68
N ARG A 172 2.93 -8.86 -21.52
CA ARG A 172 4.38 -9.07 -21.32
C ARG A 172 4.91 -8.26 -20.12
N VAL A 173 4.47 -7.01 -19.95
CA VAL A 173 4.87 -6.17 -18.83
C VAL A 173 4.27 -6.72 -17.54
N GLU A 174 3.01 -7.13 -17.57
CA GLU A 174 2.31 -7.76 -16.45
C GLU A 174 2.98 -9.08 -16.03
N ALA A 175 3.29 -9.95 -16.97
CA ALA A 175 3.99 -11.21 -16.71
C ALA A 175 5.39 -11.02 -16.11
N LEU A 176 6.09 -9.95 -16.48
CA LEU A 176 7.38 -9.60 -15.86
C LEU A 176 7.21 -9.12 -14.41
N ALA A 177 6.11 -8.44 -14.09
CA ALA A 177 5.84 -7.92 -12.75
C ALA A 177 5.28 -9.00 -11.81
N PHE A 178 4.30 -9.77 -12.25
CA PHE A 178 3.50 -10.66 -11.39
C PHE A 178 3.55 -12.13 -11.78
N GLY A 179 3.98 -12.46 -13.01
CA GLY A 179 3.86 -13.81 -13.58
C GLY A 179 4.64 -14.92 -12.85
N ALA A 180 5.53 -14.56 -11.93
CA ALA A 180 6.25 -15.53 -11.11
C ALA A 180 5.56 -15.81 -9.75
N TYR A 181 4.64 -14.96 -9.30
CA TYR A 181 4.12 -15.00 -7.93
C TYR A 181 3.35 -16.28 -7.64
N ASN A 182 2.51 -16.71 -8.56
CA ASN A 182 1.68 -17.90 -8.36
C ASN A 182 2.45 -19.24 -8.50
N LYS A 183 3.66 -19.22 -9.10
CA LYS A 183 4.43 -20.45 -9.37
C LYS A 183 4.80 -21.24 -8.10
N ALA A 184 4.98 -20.53 -6.98
CA ALA A 184 5.35 -21.16 -5.71
C ALA A 184 4.19 -21.95 -5.06
N PHE A 185 2.96 -21.81 -5.59
CA PHE A 185 1.74 -22.40 -5.03
C PHE A 185 1.10 -23.45 -5.95
N ALA A 186 1.86 -23.95 -6.92
CA ALA A 186 1.38 -24.99 -7.83
C ALA A 186 1.13 -26.32 -7.05
N PRO A 187 0.05 -27.09 -7.40
CA PRO A 187 -0.92 -26.80 -8.44
C PRO A 187 -1.86 -25.64 -8.04
N ASN A 188 -2.01 -24.67 -8.95
CA ASN A 188 -2.82 -23.48 -8.68
C ASN A 188 -4.32 -23.78 -8.88
N ARG A 189 -5.16 -23.26 -7.99
CA ARG A 189 -6.62 -23.26 -8.10
C ARG A 189 -7.09 -22.08 -8.97
N THR A 190 -6.43 -20.93 -8.82
CA THR A 190 -6.72 -19.68 -9.53
C THR A 190 -5.42 -19.02 -10.03
N GLU A 191 -5.54 -17.90 -10.74
CA GLU A 191 -4.38 -17.09 -11.16
C GLU A 191 -3.78 -16.24 -10.03
N VAL A 192 -4.46 -16.13 -8.88
CA VAL A 192 -4.12 -15.23 -7.78
C VAL A 192 -4.03 -15.91 -6.42
N ASP A 193 -3.78 -17.22 -6.37
CA ASP A 193 -3.61 -17.95 -5.12
C ASP A 193 -2.48 -17.38 -4.24
N TRP A 194 -1.52 -16.69 -4.85
CA TRP A 194 -0.44 -16.03 -4.14
C TRP A 194 -0.90 -14.91 -3.18
N LEU A 195 -2.13 -14.42 -3.33
CA LEU A 195 -2.69 -13.36 -2.46
C LEU A 195 -2.92 -13.86 -1.04
N SER A 196 -3.52 -15.05 -0.89
CA SER A 196 -3.90 -15.55 0.43
C SER A 196 -3.87 -17.08 0.47
N ALA A 197 -3.66 -17.63 1.67
CA ALA A 197 -3.84 -19.05 1.93
C ALA A 197 -5.32 -19.40 2.15
N SER A 198 -6.19 -18.41 2.36
CA SER A 198 -7.64 -18.56 2.46
C SER A 198 -8.29 -18.55 1.08
N ASP A 199 -8.90 -19.68 0.69
CA ASP A 199 -9.66 -19.77 -0.56
C ASP A 199 -10.81 -18.74 -0.61
N ASN A 200 -11.49 -18.52 0.52
CA ASN A 200 -12.58 -17.54 0.63
C ASN A 200 -12.11 -16.12 0.32
N ASN A 201 -10.91 -15.74 0.79
CA ASN A 201 -10.34 -14.42 0.47
C ASN A 201 -9.98 -14.30 -1.01
N VAL A 202 -9.37 -15.34 -1.59
CA VAL A 202 -9.05 -15.37 -3.02
C VAL A 202 -10.33 -15.26 -3.86
N ASP A 203 -11.39 -16.00 -3.51
CA ASP A 203 -12.66 -15.97 -4.23
C ASP A 203 -13.36 -14.61 -4.10
N ALA A 204 -13.34 -14.01 -2.91
CA ALA A 204 -13.87 -12.65 -2.69
C ALA A 204 -13.12 -11.60 -3.54
N TYR A 205 -11.79 -11.70 -3.63
CA TYR A 205 -11.00 -10.82 -4.50
C TYR A 205 -11.37 -10.97 -5.98
N ILE A 206 -11.54 -12.21 -6.46
CA ILE A 206 -11.90 -12.49 -7.87
C ILE A 206 -13.32 -12.02 -8.18
N ALA A 207 -14.24 -12.13 -7.23
CA ALA A 207 -15.64 -11.74 -7.40
C ALA A 207 -15.87 -10.22 -7.36
N ASP A 208 -14.93 -9.46 -6.82
CA ASP A 208 -15.05 -8.02 -6.68
C ASP A 208 -14.67 -7.30 -7.99
N PRO A 209 -15.60 -6.56 -8.63
CA PRO A 209 -15.34 -5.88 -9.90
C PRO A 209 -14.30 -4.75 -9.81
N LEU A 210 -14.02 -4.24 -8.61
CA LEU A 210 -13.00 -3.21 -8.37
C LEU A 210 -11.62 -3.81 -8.06
N CYS A 211 -11.52 -5.15 -8.02
CA CYS A 211 -10.28 -5.88 -7.79
C CYS A 211 -9.78 -6.59 -9.06
N GLY A 212 -8.48 -6.86 -9.12
CA GLY A 212 -7.88 -7.69 -10.17
C GLY A 212 -7.89 -7.09 -11.58
N GLN A 213 -8.17 -5.81 -11.72
CA GLN A 213 -8.16 -5.11 -12.99
C GLN A 213 -6.76 -5.06 -13.60
N LYS A 214 -6.68 -5.03 -14.93
CA LYS A 214 -5.41 -5.04 -15.67
C LYS A 214 -4.70 -3.70 -15.57
N ALA A 215 -3.48 -3.71 -15.02
CA ALA A 215 -2.68 -2.51 -14.88
C ALA A 215 -2.15 -2.00 -16.23
N SER A 216 -2.15 -0.68 -16.40
CA SER A 216 -1.58 -0.01 -17.55
C SER A 216 -0.05 -0.10 -17.56
N ILE A 217 0.56 0.01 -18.73
CA ILE A 217 2.02 0.13 -18.87
C ILE A 217 2.53 1.34 -18.09
N GLY A 218 1.75 2.42 -18.03
CA GLY A 218 2.07 3.64 -17.29
C GLY A 218 2.16 3.42 -15.80
N LEU A 219 1.23 2.67 -15.22
CA LEU A 219 1.27 2.31 -13.80
C LEU A 219 2.57 1.55 -13.47
N PHE A 220 2.92 0.53 -14.24
CA PHE A 220 4.17 -0.22 -14.03
C PHE A 220 5.41 0.67 -14.16
N TYR A 221 5.44 1.56 -15.16
CA TYR A 221 6.55 2.49 -15.35
C TYR A 221 6.72 3.43 -14.15
N GLU A 222 5.63 3.99 -13.62
CA GLU A 222 5.62 4.88 -12.47
C GLU A 222 5.96 4.13 -11.18
N MET A 223 5.35 2.97 -10.92
CA MET A 223 5.60 2.13 -9.75
C MET A 223 7.08 1.69 -9.69
N LEU A 224 7.68 1.27 -10.80
CA LEU A 224 9.10 0.93 -10.86
C LEU A 224 9.99 2.17 -10.61
N GLY A 225 9.54 3.37 -11.01
CA GLY A 225 10.17 4.63 -10.63
C GLY A 225 10.17 4.85 -9.13
N GLY A 226 9.02 4.63 -8.49
CA GLY A 226 8.84 4.66 -7.03
C GLY A 226 9.70 3.63 -6.30
N ILE A 227 9.71 2.38 -6.74
CA ILE A 227 10.55 1.32 -6.16
C ILE A 227 12.04 1.70 -6.25
N ARG A 228 12.50 2.26 -7.37
CA ARG A 228 13.87 2.77 -7.50
C ARG A 228 14.15 3.87 -6.48
N PHE A 229 13.21 4.81 -6.32
CA PHE A 229 13.35 5.94 -5.40
C PHE A 229 13.52 5.47 -3.95
N ILE A 230 12.65 4.55 -3.47
CA ILE A 230 12.69 4.02 -2.11
C ILE A 230 13.82 3.00 -1.85
N SER A 231 14.48 2.52 -2.90
CA SER A 231 15.64 1.62 -2.78
C SER A 231 16.97 2.36 -2.81
N THR A 232 16.96 3.69 -3.01
CA THR A 232 18.17 4.53 -3.06
C THR A 232 18.57 4.91 -1.63
N PRO A 233 19.77 4.52 -1.13
CA PRO A 233 20.18 4.76 0.27
C PRO A 233 20.14 6.23 0.68
N LYS A 234 20.54 7.15 -0.21
CA LYS A 234 20.49 8.60 0.03
C LYS A 234 19.06 9.09 0.31
N ASN A 235 18.06 8.53 -0.40
CA ASN A 235 16.68 8.92 -0.20
C ASN A 235 16.16 8.37 1.15
N ILE A 236 16.45 7.11 1.48
CA ILE A 236 16.05 6.51 2.77
C ILE A 236 16.66 7.33 3.92
N ALA A 237 17.91 7.77 3.80
CA ALA A 237 18.59 8.56 4.83
C ALA A 237 17.99 9.95 5.07
N SER A 238 17.12 10.45 4.17
CA SER A 238 16.45 11.76 4.31
C SER A 238 15.13 11.70 5.10
N MET A 239 14.64 10.51 5.42
CA MET A 239 13.44 10.38 6.26
C MET A 239 13.70 10.78 7.72
N ASN A 240 12.65 11.04 8.48
CA ASN A 240 12.76 11.25 9.92
C ASN A 240 13.15 9.93 10.61
N ARG A 241 14.33 9.91 11.23
CA ARG A 241 14.88 8.72 11.89
C ARG A 241 14.23 8.38 13.22
N ASN A 242 13.41 9.28 13.75
CA ASN A 242 12.68 9.08 15.01
C ASN A 242 11.29 8.48 14.80
N THR A 243 10.80 8.41 13.56
CA THR A 243 9.50 7.77 13.27
C THR A 243 9.63 6.26 13.43
N PRO A 244 8.93 5.61 14.38
CA PRO A 244 8.89 4.16 14.54
C PRO A 244 8.35 3.48 13.29
N ILE A 245 8.94 2.37 12.90
CA ILE A 245 8.57 1.64 11.68
C ILE A 245 8.38 0.16 12.00
N LEU A 246 7.22 -0.38 11.64
CA LEU A 246 6.95 -1.81 11.67
C LEU A 246 6.91 -2.37 10.24
N PHE A 247 7.76 -3.34 9.95
CA PHE A 247 7.66 -4.18 8.76
C PHE A 247 6.92 -5.47 9.09
N ILE A 248 5.85 -5.79 8.35
CA ILE A 248 5.10 -7.05 8.50
C ILE A 248 4.82 -7.69 7.15
N SER A 249 4.82 -9.01 7.08
CA SER A 249 4.48 -9.77 5.87
C SER A 249 4.23 -11.24 6.21
N GLY A 250 3.57 -11.96 5.31
CA GLY A 250 3.63 -13.42 5.32
C GLY A 250 5.02 -13.94 4.92
N ASP A 251 5.48 -15.04 5.51
CA ASP A 251 6.75 -15.66 5.10
C ASP A 251 6.64 -16.42 3.77
N LYS A 252 5.41 -16.54 3.24
CA LYS A 252 5.08 -17.09 1.91
C LYS A 252 4.68 -16.01 0.91
N ASP A 253 4.83 -14.73 1.24
CA ASP A 253 4.54 -13.63 0.33
C ASP A 253 5.59 -13.53 -0.80
N PRO A 254 5.21 -13.76 -2.08
CA PRO A 254 6.14 -13.70 -3.21
C PRO A 254 6.57 -12.28 -3.56
N VAL A 255 5.79 -11.25 -3.21
CA VAL A 255 6.16 -9.83 -3.40
C VAL A 255 7.39 -9.50 -2.57
N GLY A 256 7.43 -10.02 -1.34
CA GLY A 256 8.56 -9.94 -0.43
C GLY A 256 9.62 -11.03 -0.65
N GLU A 257 9.59 -11.78 -1.77
CA GLU A 257 10.52 -12.89 -2.05
C GLU A 257 10.58 -13.90 -0.88
N MET A 258 9.41 -14.33 -0.42
CA MET A 258 9.26 -15.21 0.74
C MET A 258 10.00 -14.68 1.98
N GLY A 259 9.80 -13.39 2.28
CA GLY A 259 10.36 -12.68 3.42
C GLY A 259 11.77 -12.10 3.21
N LYS A 260 12.52 -12.53 2.19
CA LYS A 260 13.90 -12.04 1.94
C LYS A 260 13.92 -10.57 1.52
N GLY A 261 13.00 -10.16 0.66
CA GLY A 261 12.86 -8.77 0.21
C GLY A 261 12.42 -7.84 1.34
N VAL A 262 11.53 -8.32 2.21
CA VAL A 262 11.10 -7.57 3.40
C VAL A 262 12.28 -7.35 4.36
N ARG A 263 13.09 -8.39 4.61
CA ARG A 263 14.32 -8.27 5.44
C ARG A 263 15.31 -7.26 4.86
N ARG A 264 15.53 -7.27 3.54
CA ARG A 264 16.38 -6.26 2.88
C ARG A 264 15.86 -4.84 3.05
N ALA A 265 14.54 -4.64 2.98
CA ALA A 265 13.93 -3.34 3.23
C ALA A 265 14.12 -2.90 4.70
N TYR A 266 13.84 -3.77 5.65
CA TYR A 266 14.09 -3.57 7.08
C TYR A 266 15.56 -3.18 7.35
N GLU A 267 16.51 -3.97 6.85
CA GLU A 267 17.94 -3.70 7.01
C GLU A 267 18.38 -2.36 6.38
N ALA A 268 17.74 -1.95 5.25
CA ALA A 268 18.03 -0.67 4.62
C ALA A 268 17.62 0.51 5.53
N PHE A 269 16.51 0.39 6.27
CA PHE A 269 16.08 1.39 7.25
C PHE A 269 16.99 1.40 8.49
N CYS A 270 17.38 0.24 9.00
CA CYS A 270 18.37 0.15 10.09
C CYS A 270 19.70 0.81 9.68
N ARG A 271 20.21 0.53 8.47
CA ARG A 271 21.45 1.15 7.95
C ARG A 271 21.32 2.66 7.74
N ALA A 272 20.12 3.16 7.45
CA ALA A 272 19.86 4.59 7.36
C ALA A 272 19.80 5.29 8.75
N GLY A 273 19.85 4.53 9.82
CA GLY A 273 19.88 5.02 11.20
C GLY A 273 18.49 5.32 11.77
N VAL A 274 17.42 4.71 11.24
CA VAL A 274 16.10 4.75 11.87
C VAL A 274 16.21 4.03 13.21
N ARG A 275 15.74 4.68 14.29
CA ARG A 275 16.03 4.28 15.67
C ARG A 275 15.18 3.12 16.16
N ASP A 276 13.92 3.11 15.73
CA ASP A 276 12.93 2.12 16.11
C ASP A 276 12.37 1.45 14.85
N VAL A 277 12.86 0.25 14.57
CA VAL A 277 12.45 -0.55 13.41
C VAL A 277 12.23 -1.98 13.83
N GLU A 278 11.01 -2.45 13.70
CA GLU A 278 10.63 -3.83 14.00
C GLU A 278 10.32 -4.61 12.71
N LEU A 279 10.51 -5.93 12.74
CA LEU A 279 10.15 -6.83 11.66
C LEU A 279 9.43 -8.05 12.20
N LYS A 280 8.21 -8.31 11.69
CA LYS A 280 7.45 -9.53 11.99
C LYS A 280 7.06 -10.25 10.72
N LEU A 281 7.41 -11.53 10.60
CA LEU A 281 6.98 -12.42 9.53
C LEU A 281 6.03 -13.47 10.07
N TYR A 282 4.86 -13.61 9.45
CA TYR A 282 3.83 -14.57 9.83
C TYR A 282 4.04 -15.88 9.08
N LYS A 283 4.23 -16.97 9.83
CA LYS A 283 4.50 -18.30 9.28
C LYS A 283 3.31 -18.83 8.50
N GLY A 284 3.55 -19.22 7.26
CA GLY A 284 2.56 -19.83 6.36
C GLY A 284 1.66 -18.85 5.65
N LEU A 285 1.58 -17.58 6.09
CA LEU A 285 0.73 -16.58 5.46
C LEU A 285 1.34 -16.07 4.15
N ARG A 286 0.47 -15.67 3.22
CA ARG A 286 0.82 -15.12 1.92
C ARG A 286 0.78 -13.58 1.93
N HIS A 287 0.29 -12.96 0.89
CA HIS A 287 0.40 -11.51 0.69
C HIS A 287 -0.59 -10.68 1.51
N GLU A 288 -1.86 -11.09 1.54
CA GLU A 288 -2.96 -10.35 2.20
C GLU A 288 -3.17 -10.78 3.65
N ILE A 289 -2.21 -10.53 4.53
CA ILE A 289 -2.24 -11.02 5.91
C ILE A 289 -3.42 -10.48 6.76
N LEU A 290 -4.03 -9.35 6.37
CA LEU A 290 -5.23 -8.81 7.02
C LEU A 290 -6.52 -9.54 6.60
N ASN A 291 -6.46 -10.37 5.58
CA ASN A 291 -7.60 -11.09 5.03
C ASN A 291 -7.48 -12.62 5.19
N GLU A 292 -6.41 -13.09 5.81
CA GLU A 292 -6.23 -14.52 6.11
C GLU A 292 -7.23 -15.00 7.18
N ASP A 293 -7.49 -16.31 7.25
CA ASP A 293 -8.42 -16.87 8.23
C ASP A 293 -8.01 -16.57 9.69
N CYS A 294 -6.71 -16.44 9.94
CA CYS A 294 -6.15 -16.07 11.24
C CYS A 294 -5.96 -14.55 11.41
N ARG A 295 -6.61 -13.70 10.62
CA ARG A 295 -6.45 -12.23 10.64
C ARG A 295 -6.56 -11.60 12.02
N ALA A 296 -7.36 -12.17 12.92
CA ALA A 296 -7.49 -11.67 14.29
C ALA A 296 -6.15 -11.63 15.05
N VAL A 297 -5.25 -12.58 14.79
CA VAL A 297 -3.90 -12.56 15.37
C VAL A 297 -3.10 -11.37 14.83
N VAL A 298 -3.20 -11.12 13.52
CA VAL A 298 -2.51 -9.99 12.87
C VAL A 298 -3.05 -8.65 13.38
N TYR A 299 -4.37 -8.54 13.53
CA TYR A 299 -5.04 -7.34 14.06
C TYR A 299 -4.58 -7.02 15.49
N ASN A 300 -4.58 -8.01 16.39
CA ASN A 300 -4.13 -7.83 17.76
C ASN A 300 -2.63 -7.50 17.86
N ASP A 301 -1.80 -8.08 17.01
CA ASP A 301 -0.37 -7.74 16.95
C ASP A 301 -0.14 -6.30 16.49
N LEU A 302 -0.90 -5.85 15.48
CA LEU A 302 -0.88 -4.48 15.00
C LEU A 302 -1.34 -3.50 16.07
N TRP A 303 -2.45 -3.82 16.76
CA TRP A 303 -2.94 -3.01 17.86
C TRP A 303 -1.89 -2.92 18.98
N SER A 304 -1.32 -4.04 19.41
CA SER A 304 -0.31 -4.07 20.46
C SER A 304 0.94 -3.25 20.10
N TRP A 305 1.30 -3.19 18.82
CA TRP A 305 2.39 -2.34 18.37
C TRP A 305 1.98 -0.87 18.35
N ILE A 306 0.80 -0.53 17.84
CA ILE A 306 0.27 0.84 17.79
C ILE A 306 0.14 1.39 19.21
N GLU A 307 -0.42 0.62 20.15
CA GLU A 307 -0.61 1.02 21.55
C GLU A 307 0.69 1.42 22.26
N LYS A 308 1.81 0.80 21.91
CA LYS A 308 3.14 1.16 22.45
C LYS A 308 3.65 2.51 21.93
N HIS A 309 3.05 3.04 20.85
CA HIS A 309 3.51 4.25 20.16
C HIS A 309 2.45 5.38 20.21
N LEU A 310 1.44 5.21 21.08
CA LEU A 310 0.50 6.26 21.48
C LEU A 310 1.11 7.21 22.56
#